data_629e501134b76b61fadfa405427a8d41
#
_entry.id   629e501134b76b61fadfa405427a8d41
#
_cell.length_a   1.000
_cell.length_b   1.000
_cell.length_c   1.000
_cell.angle_alpha   90.00
_cell.angle_beta   90.00
_cell.angle_gamma   90.00
#
_symmetry.space_group_name_H-M   'P 1'
#
loop_
_entity.id
_entity.type
_entity.pdbx_description
1 polymer ?
#
loop_
_entity_poly.entity_id
_entity_poly.type
_entity_poly.pdbx_seq_one_letter_code
_entity_poly.pdbx_strand_id
1 'polypeptide(L)'
;MSSKLEQDISKLDYLFNQIKEPIVCVKCSDELTQGLTDAKSIQDYSRIDVGFTDRGLQIWCQRHQLNICHINFEEKMPEADFRCLEKKNK
;
A
#
# COMPACT_ATOMS: atom_id res chain seq x y z
N MET A 1 -19.50 0.04 26.84
CA MET A 1 -18.83 1.18 26.19
C MET A 1 -17.33 1.08 26.26
N SER A 2 -16.79 0.75 27.42
CA SER A 2 -15.35 0.59 27.53
C SER A 2 -14.83 -0.48 26.58
N SER A 3 -15.61 -1.54 26.38
CA SER A 3 -15.18 -2.61 25.47
C SER A 3 -15.02 -2.09 24.05
N LYS A 4 -15.89 -1.17 23.64
CA LYS A 4 -15.77 -0.60 22.31
C LYS A 4 -14.49 0.22 22.18
N LEU A 5 -14.16 0.98 23.21
CA LEU A 5 -12.93 1.75 23.20
C LEU A 5 -11.71 0.85 23.17
N GLU A 6 -11.74 -0.23 23.93
CA GLU A 6 -10.65 -1.18 23.94
C GLU A 6 -10.48 -1.84 22.60
N GLN A 7 -11.59 -2.15 21.92
CA GLN A 7 -11.54 -2.73 20.59
C GLN A 7 -10.94 -1.75 19.60
N ASP A 8 -11.27 -0.46 19.74
CA ASP A 8 -10.71 0.54 18.86
C ASP A 8 -9.20 0.65 19.04
N ILE A 9 -8.73 0.58 20.27
CA ILE A 9 -7.30 0.65 20.56
C ILE A 9 -6.59 -0.54 19.94
N SER A 10 -7.16 -1.72 20.07
CA SER A 10 -6.58 -2.91 19.42
C SER A 10 -6.54 -2.76 17.91
N LYS A 11 -7.59 -2.17 17.34
CA LYS A 11 -7.65 -1.97 15.90
C LYS A 11 -6.60 -0.96 15.44
N LEU A 12 -6.26 0.01 16.28
CA LEU A 12 -5.23 0.96 15.93
C LEU A 12 -3.88 0.28 15.72
N ASP A 13 -3.54 -0.66 16.59
CA ASP A 13 -2.33 -1.44 16.40
C ASP A 13 -2.37 -2.20 15.08
N TYR A 14 -3.52 -2.73 14.77
CA TYR A 14 -3.69 -3.48 13.53
C TYR A 14 -3.51 -2.60 12.30
N LEU A 15 -3.81 -1.31 12.41
CA LEU A 15 -3.74 -0.40 11.28
C LEU A 15 -2.34 0.13 11.04
N PHE A 16 -1.42 -0.08 11.95
CA PHE A 16 -0.04 0.33 11.69
C PHE A 16 0.60 -0.60 10.68
N ASN A 17 1.64 -0.11 10.05
CA ASN A 17 2.27 -0.82 8.93
C ASN A 17 2.66 -2.23 9.32
N GLN A 18 1.97 -3.20 8.74
CA GLN A 18 2.26 -4.61 8.94
C GLN A 18 2.39 -5.32 7.61
N ILE A 19 2.83 -4.59 6.60
CA ILE A 19 2.97 -5.14 5.26
C ILE A 19 4.07 -6.19 5.27
N LYS A 20 3.73 -7.39 4.80
CA LYS A 20 4.70 -8.47 4.68
C LYS A 20 5.20 -8.60 3.26
N GLU A 21 4.35 -8.34 2.29
CA GLU A 21 4.73 -8.44 0.89
C GLU A 21 4.26 -7.19 0.18
N PRO A 22 5.16 -6.25 -0.05
CA PRO A 22 4.76 -5.02 -0.73
C PRO A 22 4.39 -5.30 -2.19
N ILE A 23 3.49 -4.49 -2.70
CA ILE A 23 3.13 -4.54 -4.11
C ILE A 23 4.18 -3.73 -4.86
N VAL A 24 4.83 -4.37 -5.82
CA VAL A 24 5.92 -3.72 -6.53
C VAL A 24 5.81 -3.99 -8.02
N CYS A 25 6.42 -3.12 -8.79
CA CYS A 25 6.56 -3.29 -10.23
C CYS A 25 7.66 -4.30 -10.50
N VAL A 26 7.38 -5.29 -11.34
CA VAL A 26 8.36 -6.32 -11.65
C VAL A 26 9.61 -5.71 -12.27
N LYS A 27 9.44 -4.72 -13.15
CA LYS A 27 10.59 -4.08 -13.78
C LYS A 27 11.43 -3.33 -12.77
N CYS A 28 10.79 -2.64 -11.82
CA CYS A 28 11.54 -1.96 -10.76
C CYS A 28 12.30 -2.97 -9.92
N SER A 29 11.67 -4.07 -9.58
CA SER A 29 12.31 -5.11 -8.77
C SER A 29 13.50 -5.70 -9.52
N ASP A 30 13.34 -5.96 -10.80
CA ASP A 30 14.43 -6.50 -11.61
C ASP A 30 15.60 -5.53 -11.68
N GLU A 31 15.30 -4.24 -11.90
CA GLU A 31 16.36 -3.24 -12.01
C GLU A 31 17.12 -3.12 -10.71
N LEU A 32 16.42 -3.18 -9.60
CA LEU A 32 17.07 -3.10 -8.30
C LEU A 32 17.94 -4.34 -8.07
N THR A 33 17.42 -5.51 -8.38
CA THR A 33 18.15 -6.77 -8.19
C THR A 33 19.40 -6.82 -9.06
N GLN A 34 19.31 -6.28 -10.27
CA GLN A 34 20.43 -6.29 -11.20
C GLN A 34 21.43 -5.18 -10.94
N GLY A 35 21.19 -4.35 -9.95
CA GLY A 35 22.13 -3.29 -9.60
C GLY A 35 22.11 -2.13 -10.57
N LEU A 36 21.01 -1.92 -11.28
CA LEU A 36 20.88 -0.84 -12.26
C LEU A 36 20.52 0.49 -11.62
N THR A 37 20.44 0.53 -10.31
CA THR A 37 20.09 1.73 -9.58
C THR A 37 20.88 1.79 -8.29
N ASP A 38 21.12 2.99 -7.79
CA ASP A 38 21.79 3.20 -6.51
C ASP A 38 20.82 3.11 -5.33
N ALA A 39 19.54 2.92 -5.59
CA ALA A 39 18.55 2.81 -4.52
C ALA A 39 18.89 1.64 -3.62
N LYS A 40 18.63 1.80 -2.33
CA LYS A 40 18.98 0.79 -1.35
C LYS A 40 17.88 -0.23 -1.13
N SER A 41 16.67 0.10 -1.53
CA SER A 41 15.54 -0.79 -1.33
C SER A 41 14.50 -0.53 -2.39
N ILE A 42 13.56 -1.48 -2.51
CA ILE A 42 12.46 -1.29 -3.44
C ILE A 42 11.57 -0.13 -3.01
N GLN A 43 11.46 0.12 -1.73
CA GLN A 43 10.68 1.25 -1.24
C GLN A 43 11.28 2.58 -1.67
N ASP A 44 12.60 2.66 -1.70
CA ASP A 44 13.27 3.86 -2.19
C ASP A 44 13.11 4.04 -3.69
N TYR A 45 13.10 2.95 -4.41
CA TYR A 45 13.14 3.00 -5.88
C TYR A 45 11.77 3.09 -6.53
N SER A 46 10.77 2.48 -5.94
CA SER A 46 9.47 2.38 -6.58
C SER A 46 8.77 3.73 -6.62
N ARG A 47 7.98 3.92 -7.67
CA ARG A 47 7.16 5.12 -7.85
C ARG A 47 5.77 4.65 -8.19
N ILE A 48 4.93 4.57 -7.18
CA ILE A 48 3.65 3.91 -7.30
C ILE A 48 2.53 4.90 -7.07
N ASP A 49 1.56 4.88 -7.99
CA ASP A 49 0.28 5.57 -7.83
C ASP A 49 -0.78 4.55 -7.45
N VAL A 50 -1.57 4.88 -6.45
CA VAL A 50 -2.68 4.04 -6.04
C VAL A 50 -3.93 4.91 -5.99
N GLY A 51 -5.00 4.43 -6.60
CA GLY A 51 -6.23 5.19 -6.60
C GLY A 51 -7.44 4.32 -6.85
N PHE A 52 -8.60 4.90 -6.58
CA PHE A 52 -9.86 4.23 -6.80
C PHE A 52 -10.31 4.41 -8.24
N THR A 53 -10.96 3.40 -8.77
CA THR A 53 -11.66 3.46 -10.04
C THR A 53 -13.15 3.28 -9.78
N ASP A 54 -13.92 3.30 -10.85
CA ASP A 54 -15.36 3.03 -10.71
C ASP A 54 -15.62 1.64 -10.16
N ARG A 55 -14.68 0.72 -10.33
CA ARG A 55 -14.90 -0.68 -9.97
C ARG A 55 -14.01 -1.18 -8.85
N GLY A 56 -13.00 -0.42 -8.48
CA GLY A 56 -12.13 -0.91 -7.44
C GLY A 56 -10.92 -0.02 -7.26
N LEU A 57 -9.76 -0.61 -7.40
CA LEU A 57 -8.52 0.05 -7.07
C LEU A 57 -7.46 -0.32 -8.08
N GLN A 58 -6.68 0.67 -8.51
CA GLN A 58 -5.59 0.44 -9.45
C GLN A 58 -4.27 0.89 -8.84
N ILE A 59 -3.24 0.15 -9.18
CA ILE A 59 -1.87 0.44 -8.75
C ILE A 59 -1.00 0.50 -9.99
N TRP A 60 -0.36 1.65 -10.20
CA TRP A 60 0.44 1.90 -11.38
C TRP A 60 1.88 2.18 -11.00
N CYS A 61 2.80 1.77 -11.86
CA CYS A 61 4.19 2.19 -11.75
C CYS A 61 4.40 3.42 -12.62
N GLN A 62 4.75 4.53 -11.99
CA GLN A 62 5.00 5.77 -12.71
C GLN A 62 6.28 5.70 -13.51
N ARG A 63 7.28 5.01 -12.98
CA ARG A 63 8.57 4.92 -13.64
C ARG A 63 8.48 4.19 -14.96
N HIS A 64 7.76 3.09 -14.99
CA HIS A 64 7.69 2.24 -16.18
C HIS A 64 6.37 2.39 -16.93
N GLN A 65 5.47 3.22 -16.42
CA GLN A 65 4.19 3.52 -17.08
C GLN A 65 3.41 2.25 -17.34
N LEU A 66 3.30 1.39 -16.32
CA LEU A 66 2.53 0.17 -16.47
C LEU A 66 1.64 -0.06 -15.27
N ASN A 67 0.58 -0.81 -15.49
CA ASN A 67 -0.36 -1.18 -14.45
C ASN A 67 0.20 -2.40 -13.72
N ILE A 68 0.38 -2.25 -12.42
CA ILE A 68 0.88 -3.35 -11.60
C ILE A 68 -0.26 -4.27 -11.23
N CYS A 69 -1.39 -3.70 -10.84
CA CYS A 69 -2.46 -4.48 -10.27
C CYS A 69 -3.77 -3.72 -10.38
N HIS A 70 -4.85 -4.44 -10.61
CA HIS A 70 -6.19 -3.87 -10.58
C HIS A 70 -7.05 -4.80 -9.74
N ILE A 71 -7.58 -4.27 -8.65
CA ILE A 71 -8.44 -5.02 -7.77
C ILE A 71 -9.87 -4.60 -8.03
N ASN A 72 -10.70 -5.56 -8.42
CA ASN A 72 -12.09 -5.32 -8.75
C ASN A 72 -12.95 -5.72 -7.56
N PHE A 73 -13.71 -4.76 -7.05
CA PHE A 73 -14.57 -5.00 -5.89
C PHE A 73 -15.94 -5.55 -6.28
N GLU A 74 -16.13 -5.81 -7.57
CA GLU A 74 -17.40 -6.37 -8.07
C GLU A 74 -18.59 -5.50 -7.66
N GLU A 75 -18.41 -4.20 -7.82
CA GLU A 75 -19.45 -3.20 -7.50
C GLU A 75 -19.78 -3.11 -6.02
N LYS A 76 -18.99 -3.75 -5.18
CA LYS A 76 -19.17 -3.66 -3.74
C LYS A 76 -17.98 -2.92 -3.15
N MET A 77 -18.15 -1.63 -2.92
CA MET A 77 -17.07 -0.83 -2.36
C MET A 77 -16.93 -1.15 -0.87
N PRO A 78 -15.80 -1.70 -0.46
CA PRO A 78 -15.60 -1.95 0.96
C PRO A 78 -15.47 -0.65 1.71
N GLU A 79 -15.74 -0.72 3.00
CA GLU A 79 -15.58 0.41 3.87
C GLU A 79 -14.09 0.74 3.99
N ALA A 80 -13.75 2.01 3.83
CA ALA A 80 -12.37 2.44 3.90
C ALA A 80 -12.19 3.39 5.08
N ASP A 81 -11.03 3.30 5.68
CA ASP A 81 -10.69 4.12 6.83
C ASP A 81 -9.56 5.07 6.43
N PHE A 82 -9.88 6.37 6.38
CA PHE A 82 -8.92 7.37 5.94
C PHE A 82 -8.39 8.23 7.07
N ARG A 83 -8.36 7.69 8.28
CA ARG A 83 -7.97 8.49 9.43
C ARG A 83 -6.51 8.92 9.43
N CYS A 84 -5.68 8.33 8.60
CA CYS A 84 -4.27 8.72 8.51
C CYS A 84 -3.57 8.66 9.87
N LEU A 85 -3.59 7.49 10.46
CA LEU A 85 -3.02 7.32 11.78
C LEU A 85 -1.50 7.41 11.73
N GLU A 86 -0.94 8.11 12.71
CA GLU A 86 0.50 8.24 12.81
C GLU A 86 1.02 7.30 13.88
N LYS A 87 2.14 6.65 13.56
CA LYS A 87 2.81 5.83 14.55
C LYS A 87 3.52 6.72 15.56
N LYS A 88 3.25 6.48 16.83
CA LYS A 88 3.87 7.30 17.87
C LYS A 88 5.31 6.86 18.10
N ASN A 89 6.20 7.82 18.14
CA ASN A 89 7.59 7.59 18.49
C ASN A 89 7.85 8.08 19.88
N LYS A 90 8.76 7.41 20.55
CA LYS A 90 9.02 7.75 21.95
C LYS A 90 9.97 8.87 22.08
#